data_ce37c40aaf53512556d6ea86c0416eaa
#
_entry.id   ce37c40aaf53512556d6ea86c0416eaa
#
_cell.length_a   1.000
_cell.length_b   1.000
_cell.length_c   1.000
_cell.angle_alpha   90.00
_cell.angle_beta   90.00
_cell.angle_gamma   90.00
#
_symmetry.space_group_name_H-M   'P 1'
#
loop_
_entity.id
_entity.type
_entity.pdbx_description
1 polymer ?
#
loop_
_entity_poly.entity_id
_entity_poly.type
_entity_poly.pdbx_seq_one_letter_code
_entity_poly.pdbx_strand_id
1 'polypeptide(L)'
;MATVQSNVNYALVGLFVIVLGSALLGVVFWLTLGGDTRVYDRYRVYFRESVAGLNPKATVRYRGVQVGQVESIGLDPRNPDRVGVVLDIERGTPIRRDTIATLSTRGLTGVASVELSGSSGAAAPLEPQSGEDLPVIEAGPSLVARL
;
A
#
# COMPACT_ATOMS: atom_id res chain seq x y z
N MET A 1 -1.24 56.95 -42.74
CA MET A 1 -1.66 55.85 -41.84
C MET A 1 -0.54 54.85 -41.78
N ALA A 2 0.22 54.80 -40.72
CA ALA A 2 1.23 53.78 -40.54
C ALA A 2 0.57 52.49 -40.10
N THR A 3 0.49 51.53 -41.00
CA THR A 3 0.14 50.14 -40.66
C THR A 3 1.28 49.56 -39.83
N VAL A 4 1.10 49.44 -38.53
CA VAL A 4 2.00 48.67 -37.68
C VAL A 4 1.82 47.21 -38.09
N GLN A 5 2.63 46.76 -39.03
CA GLN A 5 2.82 45.32 -39.27
C GLN A 5 3.58 44.76 -38.05
N SER A 6 2.84 44.25 -37.10
CA SER A 6 3.46 43.42 -36.08
C SER A 6 3.89 42.15 -36.75
N ASN A 7 5.17 42.03 -37.04
CA ASN A 7 5.80 40.78 -37.44
C ASN A 7 5.81 39.89 -36.21
N VAL A 8 4.65 39.28 -35.96
CA VAL A 8 4.53 38.23 -34.93
C VAL A 8 5.30 37.04 -35.47
N ASN A 9 6.44 36.76 -34.91
CA ASN A 9 7.20 35.56 -35.24
C ASN A 9 6.45 34.33 -34.71
N TYR A 10 5.54 33.82 -35.54
CA TYR A 10 4.77 32.61 -35.22
C TYR A 10 5.65 31.43 -34.88
N ALA A 11 6.88 31.36 -35.41
CA ALA A 11 7.87 30.37 -35.03
C ALA A 11 8.30 30.50 -33.58
N LEU A 12 8.45 31.74 -33.08
CA LEU A 12 8.83 32.03 -31.70
C LEU A 12 7.71 31.66 -30.72
N VAL A 13 6.46 31.95 -31.11
CA VAL A 13 5.28 31.55 -30.32
C VAL A 13 5.14 30.04 -30.30
N GLY A 14 5.33 29.35 -31.42
CA GLY A 14 5.31 27.89 -31.50
C GLY A 14 6.39 27.24 -30.64
N LEU A 15 7.61 27.80 -30.65
CA LEU A 15 8.71 27.36 -29.83
C LEU A 15 8.37 27.54 -28.31
N PHE A 16 7.82 28.67 -27.95
CA PHE A 16 7.40 28.93 -26.56
C PHE A 16 6.35 27.93 -26.09
N VAL A 17 5.36 27.62 -26.91
CA VAL A 17 4.32 26.63 -26.56
C VAL A 17 4.92 25.24 -26.37
N ILE A 18 5.85 24.83 -27.25
CA ILE A 18 6.53 23.53 -27.15
C ILE A 18 7.36 23.46 -25.87
N VAL A 19 8.12 24.50 -25.55
CA VAL A 19 8.94 24.57 -24.34
C VAL A 19 8.07 24.50 -23.10
N LEU A 20 6.98 25.29 -23.07
CA LEU A 20 6.05 25.30 -21.94
C LEU A 20 5.35 23.96 -21.78
N GLY A 21 4.90 23.33 -22.87
CA GLY A 21 4.29 22.01 -22.87
C GLY A 21 5.25 20.92 -22.37
N SER A 22 6.49 20.96 -22.84
CA SER A 22 7.53 20.02 -22.40
C SER A 22 7.88 20.20 -20.91
N ALA A 23 7.95 21.45 -20.44
CA ALA A 23 8.18 21.74 -19.03
C ALA A 23 7.02 21.23 -18.15
N LEU A 24 5.78 21.43 -18.58
CA LEU A 24 4.60 20.92 -17.87
C LEU A 24 4.60 19.40 -17.79
N LEU A 25 4.87 18.71 -18.90
CA LEU A 25 4.99 17.26 -18.94
C LEU A 25 6.13 16.77 -18.04
N GLY A 26 7.27 17.46 -18.02
CA GLY A 26 8.38 17.17 -17.14
C GLY A 26 8.02 17.27 -15.66
N VAL A 27 7.27 18.30 -15.29
CA VAL A 27 6.80 18.47 -13.90
C VAL A 27 5.81 17.36 -13.52
N VAL A 28 4.85 17.04 -14.39
CA VAL A 28 3.90 15.95 -14.15
C VAL A 28 4.64 14.62 -14.00
N PHE A 29 5.59 14.35 -14.88
CA PHE A 29 6.41 13.14 -14.84
C PHE A 29 7.25 13.07 -13.55
N TRP A 30 7.87 14.16 -13.13
CA TRP A 30 8.63 14.26 -11.90
C TRP A 30 7.76 14.04 -10.65
N LEU A 31 6.56 14.62 -10.61
CA LEU A 31 5.59 14.40 -9.54
C LEU A 31 5.10 12.94 -9.47
N THR A 32 4.96 12.31 -10.62
CA THR A 32 4.50 10.90 -10.70
C THR A 32 5.61 9.93 -10.28
N LEU A 33 6.88 10.24 -10.60
CA LEU A 33 8.04 9.42 -10.24
C LEU A 33 8.55 9.70 -8.82
N GLY A 34 8.18 10.82 -8.23
CA GLY A 34 8.52 11.20 -6.85
C GLY A 34 7.77 10.36 -5.80
N GLY A 35 7.41 9.11 -6.16
CA GLY A 35 6.83 8.14 -5.22
C GLY A 35 7.73 7.96 -4.01
N ASP A 36 7.09 7.76 -2.87
CA ASP A 36 7.69 7.48 -1.58
C ASP A 36 8.89 6.54 -1.72
N THR A 37 10.07 7.03 -1.37
CA THR A 37 11.30 6.22 -1.28
C THR A 37 11.30 5.30 -0.06
N ARG A 38 10.12 5.09 0.55
CA ARG A 38 9.95 4.16 1.66
C ARG A 38 10.20 2.74 1.16
N VAL A 39 11.11 2.07 1.81
CA VAL A 39 11.38 0.67 1.53
C VAL A 39 10.36 -0.16 2.31
N TYR A 40 9.64 -1.00 1.60
CA TYR A 40 8.65 -1.90 2.16
C TYR A 40 9.17 -3.33 2.14
N ASP A 41 8.92 -4.05 3.22
CA ASP A 41 9.10 -5.50 3.28
C ASP A 41 7.71 -6.15 3.14
N ARG A 42 7.65 -7.25 2.40
CA ARG A 42 6.42 -7.97 2.13
C ARG A 42 6.20 -9.06 3.14
N TYR A 43 4.96 -9.16 3.60
CA TYR A 43 4.49 -10.21 4.50
C TYR A 43 3.20 -10.80 3.96
N ARG A 44 2.91 -12.05 4.32
CA ARG A 44 1.67 -12.72 3.95
C ARG A 44 0.87 -13.04 5.20
N VAL A 45 -0.44 -12.91 5.09
CA VAL A 45 -1.39 -13.30 6.15
C VAL A 45 -2.45 -14.16 5.52
N TYR A 46 -2.80 -15.25 6.16
CA TYR A 46 -3.90 -16.12 5.74
C TYR A 46 -5.08 -15.95 6.69
N PHE A 47 -6.16 -15.35 6.20
CA PHE A 47 -7.40 -15.22 6.95
C PHE A 47 -8.35 -16.37 6.61
N ARG A 48 -8.95 -16.97 7.63
CA ARG A 48 -10.00 -18.01 7.48
C ARG A 48 -11.40 -17.41 7.52
N GLU A 49 -11.51 -16.15 7.89
CA GLU A 49 -12.76 -15.41 7.91
C GLU A 49 -12.92 -14.55 6.65
N SER A 50 -14.14 -14.05 6.44
CA SER A 50 -14.42 -13.17 5.31
C SER A 50 -13.59 -11.89 5.40
N VAL A 51 -12.88 -11.57 4.33
CA VAL A 51 -12.14 -10.31 4.16
C VAL A 51 -12.99 -9.24 3.47
N ALA A 52 -14.32 -9.34 3.55
CA ALA A 52 -15.22 -8.37 2.96
C ALA A 52 -14.91 -6.95 3.45
N GLY A 53 -14.87 -6.00 2.53
CA GLY A 53 -14.49 -4.62 2.80
C GLY A 53 -12.99 -4.34 2.81
N LEU A 54 -12.13 -5.37 2.71
CA LEU A 54 -10.70 -5.19 2.53
C LEU A 54 -10.40 -5.01 1.03
N ASN A 55 -9.70 -3.95 0.71
CA ASN A 55 -9.32 -3.62 -0.66
C ASN A 55 -7.80 -3.53 -0.80
N PRO A 56 -7.26 -3.69 -2.03
CA PRO A 56 -5.89 -3.31 -2.33
C PRO A 56 -5.64 -1.86 -1.89
N LYS A 57 -4.46 -1.60 -1.33
CA LYS A 57 -4.08 -0.33 -0.70
C LYS A 57 -4.83 0.01 0.60
N ALA A 58 -5.61 -0.90 1.16
CA ALA A 58 -6.16 -0.74 2.50
C ALA A 58 -5.02 -0.54 3.52
N THR A 59 -5.29 0.27 4.53
CA THR A 59 -4.30 0.64 5.53
C THR A 59 -3.91 -0.55 6.42
N VAL A 60 -2.62 -0.74 6.63
CA VAL A 60 -2.06 -1.64 7.65
C VAL A 60 -1.55 -0.79 8.81
N ARG A 61 -1.97 -1.12 10.01
CA ARG A 61 -1.59 -0.42 11.24
C ARG A 61 -0.93 -1.37 12.22
N TYR A 62 0.05 -0.84 12.94
CA TYR A 62 0.67 -1.51 14.06
C TYR A 62 0.38 -0.70 15.31
N ARG A 63 -0.41 -1.28 16.24
CA ARG A 63 -0.89 -0.59 17.45
C ARG A 63 -1.51 0.79 17.17
N GLY A 64 -2.29 0.90 16.08
CA GLY A 64 -2.94 2.14 15.70
C GLY A 64 -2.12 3.08 14.81
N VAL A 65 -0.82 2.86 14.65
CA VAL A 65 0.04 3.64 13.78
C VAL A 65 0.08 3.01 12.38
N GLN A 66 -0.12 3.82 11.36
CA GLN A 66 -0.02 3.34 9.98
C GLN A 66 1.42 2.99 9.64
N VAL A 67 1.65 1.73 9.26
CA VAL A 67 2.98 1.19 8.94
C VAL A 67 3.06 0.61 7.53
N GLY A 68 1.95 0.57 6.81
CA GLY A 68 1.95 0.01 5.46
C GLY A 68 0.56 -0.04 4.84
N GLN A 69 0.46 -0.87 3.83
CA GLN A 69 -0.77 -1.05 3.06
C GLN A 69 -0.91 -2.51 2.60
N VAL A 70 -2.12 -2.87 2.21
CA VAL A 70 -2.38 -4.15 1.54
C VAL A 70 -1.92 -4.04 0.08
N GLU A 71 -1.06 -4.95 -0.35
CA GLU A 71 -0.61 -4.99 -1.74
C GLU A 71 -1.59 -5.76 -2.62
N SER A 72 -1.95 -6.97 -2.20
CA SER A 72 -2.87 -7.82 -2.96
C SER A 72 -3.68 -8.75 -2.06
N ILE A 73 -4.81 -9.19 -2.59
CA ILE A 73 -5.74 -10.10 -1.92
C ILE A 73 -6.07 -11.21 -2.92
N GLY A 74 -5.97 -12.45 -2.49
CA GLY A 74 -6.29 -13.60 -3.34
C GLY A 74 -6.61 -14.84 -2.54
N LEU A 75 -7.28 -15.79 -3.17
CA LEU A 75 -7.51 -17.10 -2.57
C LEU A 75 -6.20 -17.91 -2.56
N ASP A 76 -6.00 -18.68 -1.51
CA ASP A 76 -4.85 -19.60 -1.44
C ASP A 76 -5.07 -20.77 -2.39
N PRO A 77 -4.19 -20.99 -3.39
CA PRO A 77 -4.33 -22.12 -4.32
C PRO A 77 -4.26 -23.49 -3.65
N ARG A 78 -3.61 -23.57 -2.50
CA ARG A 78 -3.43 -24.83 -1.74
C ARG A 78 -4.60 -25.12 -0.82
N ASN A 79 -5.29 -24.08 -0.36
CA ASN A 79 -6.41 -24.21 0.56
C ASN A 79 -7.45 -23.13 0.29
N PRO A 80 -8.54 -23.43 -0.44
CA PRO A 80 -9.56 -22.45 -0.81
C PRO A 80 -10.37 -21.92 0.39
N ASP A 81 -10.24 -22.53 1.57
CA ASP A 81 -10.94 -22.10 2.79
C ASP A 81 -10.26 -20.87 3.46
N ARG A 82 -9.15 -20.41 2.89
CA ARG A 82 -8.43 -19.25 3.42
C ARG A 82 -8.08 -18.26 2.32
N VAL A 83 -8.03 -17.00 2.70
CA VAL A 83 -7.66 -15.88 1.83
C VAL A 83 -6.24 -15.45 2.17
N GLY A 84 -5.37 -15.44 1.17
CA GLY A 84 -4.02 -14.89 1.29
C GLY A 84 -4.02 -13.40 1.03
N VAL A 85 -3.50 -12.63 1.95
CA VAL A 85 -3.35 -11.18 1.84
C VAL A 85 -1.86 -10.85 1.93
N VAL A 86 -1.35 -10.15 0.93
CA VAL A 86 0.04 -9.67 0.92
C VAL A 86 0.06 -8.23 1.42
N LEU A 87 0.90 -7.98 2.40
CA LEU A 87 1.07 -6.68 3.05
C LEU A 87 2.44 -6.10 2.70
N ASP A 88 2.46 -4.84 2.31
CA ASP A 88 3.67 -4.03 2.24
C ASP A 88 3.80 -3.25 3.55
N ILE A 89 4.79 -3.59 4.33
CA ILE A 89 5.04 -3.00 5.65
C ILE A 89 6.35 -2.24 5.61
N GLU A 90 6.35 -1.02 6.11
CA GLU A 90 7.53 -0.16 6.16
C GLU A 90 8.66 -0.84 6.93
N ARG A 91 9.85 -0.86 6.31
CA ARG A 91 11.05 -1.41 6.94
C ARG A 91 11.35 -0.70 8.27
N GLY A 92 11.70 -1.48 9.28
CA GLY A 92 11.91 -0.98 10.64
C GLY A 92 10.70 -1.17 11.56
N THR A 93 9.54 -1.57 11.01
CA THR A 93 8.41 -1.99 11.84
C THR A 93 8.76 -3.30 12.57
N PRO A 94 8.58 -3.40 13.88
CA PRO A 94 8.98 -4.57 14.65
C PRO A 94 8.00 -5.74 14.47
N ILE A 95 8.06 -6.39 13.31
CA ILE A 95 7.28 -7.60 13.01
C ILE A 95 8.02 -8.81 13.53
N ARG A 96 7.42 -9.53 14.46
CA ARG A 96 8.00 -10.68 15.16
C ARG A 96 7.10 -11.90 15.01
N ARG A 97 7.59 -13.04 15.49
CA ARG A 97 6.84 -14.33 15.43
C ARG A 97 5.53 -14.31 16.21
N ASP A 98 5.43 -13.47 17.23
CA ASP A 98 4.23 -13.27 18.04
C ASP A 98 3.31 -12.16 17.54
N THR A 99 3.62 -11.55 16.40
CA THR A 99 2.76 -10.56 15.76
C THR A 99 1.52 -11.23 15.19
N ILE A 100 0.36 -10.70 15.52
CA ILE A 100 -0.95 -11.18 15.09
C ILE A 100 -1.60 -10.11 14.22
N ALA A 101 -2.13 -10.52 13.07
CA ALA A 101 -2.90 -9.68 12.18
C ALA A 101 -4.40 -9.92 12.39
N THR A 102 -5.15 -8.87 12.61
CA THR A 102 -6.61 -8.91 12.74
C THR A 102 -7.27 -7.97 11.75
N LEU A 103 -8.46 -8.33 11.29
CA LEU A 103 -9.28 -7.43 10.47
C LEU A 103 -10.06 -6.49 11.39
N SER A 104 -9.97 -5.22 11.13
CA SER A 104 -10.71 -4.18 11.82
C SER A 104 -11.58 -3.41 10.83
N THR A 105 -12.89 -3.45 11.01
CA THR A 105 -13.83 -2.69 10.21
C THR A 105 -14.21 -1.43 10.97
N ARG A 106 -14.06 -0.28 10.34
CA ARG A 106 -14.40 1.02 10.95
C ARG A 106 -15.61 1.65 10.29
N GLY A 107 -16.55 2.07 11.14
CA GLY A 107 -17.71 2.86 10.75
C GLY A 107 -18.78 2.07 10.00
N LEU A 108 -19.81 2.80 9.60
CA LEU A 108 -20.96 2.26 8.85
C LEU A 108 -20.64 1.98 7.38
N THR A 109 -19.49 2.43 6.90
CA THR A 109 -19.08 2.28 5.50
C THR A 109 -18.52 0.87 5.17
N GLY A 110 -18.26 0.04 6.18
CA GLY A 110 -17.75 -1.32 5.99
C GLY A 110 -16.32 -1.41 5.46
N VAL A 111 -15.56 -0.31 5.46
CA VAL A 111 -14.15 -0.34 5.03
C VAL A 111 -13.32 -1.05 6.09
N ALA A 112 -12.64 -2.12 5.67
CA ALA A 112 -11.77 -2.89 6.52
C ALA A 112 -10.30 -2.42 6.41
N SER A 113 -9.58 -2.56 7.51
CA SER A 113 -8.13 -2.35 7.61
C SER A 113 -7.49 -3.54 8.35
N VAL A 114 -6.19 -3.72 8.17
CA VAL A 114 -5.44 -4.74 8.90
C VAL A 114 -4.78 -4.09 10.11
N GLU A 115 -5.02 -4.65 11.27
CA GLU A 115 -4.40 -4.24 12.53
C GLU A 115 -3.38 -5.30 12.98
N LEU A 116 -2.15 -4.87 13.25
CA LEU A 116 -1.09 -5.71 13.75
C LEU A 116 -0.86 -5.45 15.24
N SER A 117 -0.72 -6.49 16.01
CA SER A 117 -0.50 -6.42 17.46
C SER A 117 0.37 -7.57 17.94
N GLY A 118 0.79 -7.54 19.21
CA GLY A 118 1.37 -8.70 19.88
C GLY A 118 2.89 -8.81 19.89
N SER A 119 3.65 -7.79 19.47
CA SER A 119 5.11 -7.83 19.59
C SER A 119 5.54 -7.67 21.06
N SER A 120 5.96 -8.75 21.69
CA SER A 120 6.42 -8.77 23.10
C SER A 120 7.84 -8.24 23.29
N GLY A 121 8.55 -7.90 22.23
CA GLY A 121 9.96 -7.51 22.29
C GLY A 121 10.94 -8.66 22.55
N ALA A 122 10.47 -9.75 23.11
CA ALA A 122 11.26 -10.96 23.41
C ALA A 122 11.23 -12.00 22.27
N ALA A 123 10.22 -11.94 21.40
CA ALA A 123 10.10 -12.86 20.27
C ALA A 123 11.16 -12.57 19.19
N ALA A 124 11.59 -13.63 18.51
CA ALA A 124 12.51 -13.51 17.39
C ALA A 124 11.86 -12.77 16.19
N PRO A 125 12.65 -12.10 15.33
CA PRO A 125 12.16 -11.55 14.08
C PRO A 125 11.46 -12.62 13.23
N LEU A 126 10.42 -12.20 12.50
CA LEU A 126 9.69 -13.10 11.62
C LEU A 126 10.53 -13.36 10.37
N GLU A 127 10.77 -14.62 10.07
CA GLU A 127 11.49 -15.10 8.89
C GLU A 127 10.58 -15.97 8.03
N PRO A 128 10.85 -16.08 6.71
CA PRO A 128 10.12 -16.99 5.84
C PRO A 128 10.22 -18.45 6.35
N GLN A 129 9.09 -19.12 6.39
CA GLN A 129 9.05 -20.55 6.74
C GLN A 129 9.37 -21.41 5.51
N SER A 130 9.82 -22.64 5.75
CA SER A 130 10.08 -23.59 4.69
C SER A 130 8.84 -23.82 3.82
N GLY A 131 8.95 -23.50 2.53
CA GLY A 131 7.85 -23.63 1.56
C GLY A 131 7.02 -22.37 1.33
N GLU A 132 7.35 -21.28 1.98
CA GLU A 132 6.73 -19.96 1.75
C GLU A 132 7.77 -18.96 1.23
N ASP A 133 7.40 -18.20 0.20
CA ASP A 133 8.28 -17.19 -0.40
C ASP A 133 8.39 -15.93 0.47
N LEU A 134 7.39 -15.70 1.31
CA LEU A 134 7.28 -14.54 2.18
C LEU A 134 7.07 -14.97 3.63
N PRO A 135 7.55 -14.16 4.61
CA PRO A 135 7.20 -14.39 6.00
C PRO A 135 5.68 -14.35 6.19
N VAL A 136 5.14 -15.30 6.95
CA VAL A 136 3.71 -15.40 7.22
C VAL A 136 3.42 -14.89 8.63
N ILE A 137 2.56 -13.88 8.71
CA ILE A 137 2.04 -13.35 9.98
C ILE A 137 0.79 -14.16 10.34
N GLU A 138 0.69 -14.58 11.59
CA GLU A 138 -0.47 -15.30 12.09
C GLU A 138 -1.71 -14.41 12.14
N ALA A 139 -2.83 -14.93 11.64
CA ALA A 139 -4.12 -14.24 11.72
C ALA A 139 -4.81 -14.54 13.04
N GLY A 140 -5.26 -13.50 13.71
CA GLY A 140 -6.11 -13.60 14.89
C GLY A 140 -7.60 -13.45 14.55
N PRO A 141 -8.49 -13.80 15.49
CA PRO A 141 -9.93 -13.59 15.31
C PRO A 141 -10.24 -12.09 15.22
N SER A 142 -11.10 -11.71 14.26
CA SER A 142 -11.57 -10.33 14.15
C SER A 142 -12.38 -9.93 15.39
N LEU A 143 -12.44 -8.63 15.66
CA LEU A 143 -13.24 -8.09 16.77
C LEU A 143 -14.73 -8.41 16.61
N VAL A 144 -15.19 -8.62 15.37
CA VAL A 144 -16.58 -8.98 15.05
C VAL A 144 -16.90 -10.44 15.46
N ALA A 145 -15.90 -11.32 15.42
CA ALA A 145 -16.09 -12.72 15.80
C ALA A 145 -16.17 -12.94 17.33
N ARG A 146 -15.95 -11.88 18.13
CA ARG A 146 -16.03 -11.95 19.60
C ARG A 146 -17.36 -11.49 20.20
N LEU A 147 -18.29 -11.05 19.34
CA LEU A 147 -19.66 -10.67 19.71
C LEU A 147 -20.63 -11.80 19.41
#